data_273183174755a04571a88f21826beb76
#
_entry.id   273183174755a04571a88f21826beb76
#
_cell.length_a   1.000
_cell.length_b   1.000
_cell.length_c   1.000
_cell.angle_alpha   90.00
_cell.angle_beta   90.00
_cell.angle_gamma   90.00
#
_symmetry.space_group_name_H-M   'P 1'
#
loop_
_entity.id
_entity.type
_entity.pdbx_description
1 polymer ?
#
loop_
_entity_poly.entity_id
_entity_poly.type
_entity_poly.pdbx_seq_one_letter_code
_entity_poly.pdbx_strand_id
1 'polypeptide(L)'
;MSAADLSLETIELHQTGRVLTARVVAPPWNFVTTAVVRDLDILTAAADTDDTVGAVVLTGGLPGRFLTHADPAALGGMIDKPRPFVPARAAAPFLRAAAAVLHVPGATGLVERHGGGLGAGLVWGYRWKRTTLRMNRSGVAYLAAINGPALGGGHEIALACDLRYAADADHVRLGQIETLANLIPGGGATQRLTRLLGAAKAIEITLEGAPFTVRQALRLGLLHRVVPAPDLLAETQATAARLAARNPLVVAELKRAVYFGADKSLSRGLDAEQAAFVSVGTTAAAARTTKAFFEDLERLDDTPFLADPQPWLDGTRVDQVSR
;
A
#
# COMPACT_ATOMS: atom_id res chain seq x y z
N MET A 1 -6.66 0.10 21.76
CA MET A 1 -7.31 -1.00 21.02
C MET A 1 -6.29 -1.44 19.99
N SER A 2 -5.93 -2.71 19.99
CA SER A 2 -5.01 -3.23 18.96
C SER A 2 -5.67 -3.20 17.59
N ALA A 3 -4.86 -2.99 16.55
CA ALA A 3 -5.35 -3.07 15.18
C ALA A 3 -5.93 -4.47 14.85
N ALA A 4 -5.43 -5.51 15.51
CA ALA A 4 -5.93 -6.88 15.37
C ALA A 4 -7.34 -7.10 15.94
N ASP A 5 -7.77 -6.25 16.90
CA ASP A 5 -9.08 -6.36 17.56
C ASP A 5 -10.20 -5.61 16.82
N LEU A 6 -9.89 -5.00 15.67
CA LEU A 6 -10.89 -4.29 14.89
C LEU A 6 -11.94 -5.25 14.34
N SER A 7 -13.22 -4.89 14.51
CA SER A 7 -14.32 -5.55 13.81
C SER A 7 -14.62 -4.80 12.53
N LEU A 8 -14.21 -5.35 11.39
CA LEU A 8 -14.39 -4.77 10.07
C LEU A 8 -15.43 -5.59 9.29
N GLU A 9 -16.15 -4.94 8.39
CA GLU A 9 -17.24 -5.59 7.63
C GLU A 9 -16.69 -6.53 6.55
N THR A 10 -15.58 -6.14 5.91
CA THR A 10 -15.05 -6.79 4.70
C THR A 10 -13.61 -7.28 4.86
N ILE A 11 -13.01 -7.16 6.03
CA ILE A 11 -11.62 -7.56 6.26
C ILE A 11 -11.53 -8.40 7.52
N GLU A 12 -11.06 -9.63 7.35
CA GLU A 12 -10.67 -10.52 8.44
C GLU A 12 -9.21 -10.27 8.81
N LEU A 13 -8.93 -10.15 10.11
CA LEU A 13 -7.61 -9.83 10.62
C LEU A 13 -7.03 -11.00 11.42
N HIS A 14 -5.76 -11.27 11.20
CA HIS A 14 -4.99 -12.24 11.98
C HIS A 14 -3.58 -11.71 12.20
N GLN A 15 -3.15 -11.62 13.46
CA GLN A 15 -1.81 -11.14 13.80
C GLN A 15 -0.90 -12.28 14.27
N THR A 16 0.31 -12.32 13.73
CA THR A 16 1.39 -13.20 14.18
C THR A 16 2.63 -12.36 14.43
N GLY A 17 3.05 -12.28 15.68
CA GLY A 17 4.11 -11.35 16.08
C GLY A 17 3.74 -9.92 15.71
N ARG A 18 4.58 -9.26 14.94
CA ARG A 18 4.35 -7.88 14.44
C ARG A 18 3.76 -7.81 13.02
N VAL A 19 3.31 -8.95 12.47
CA VAL A 19 2.68 -9.03 11.14
C VAL A 19 1.17 -9.15 11.27
N LEU A 20 0.44 -8.18 10.77
CA LEU A 20 -1.02 -8.19 10.67
C LEU A 20 -1.42 -8.63 9.26
N THR A 21 -2.03 -9.81 9.14
CA THR A 21 -2.59 -10.31 7.88
C THR A 21 -4.03 -9.84 7.75
N ALA A 22 -4.32 -9.12 6.67
CA ALA A 22 -5.64 -8.58 6.33
C ALA A 22 -6.20 -9.31 5.11
N ARG A 23 -7.20 -10.16 5.31
CA ARG A 23 -7.88 -10.91 4.27
C ARG A 23 -9.16 -10.18 3.86
N VAL A 24 -9.23 -9.70 2.64
CA VAL A 24 -10.44 -9.03 2.13
C VAL A 24 -11.47 -10.06 1.71
N VAL A 25 -12.68 -9.96 2.26
CA VAL A 25 -13.82 -10.83 2.02
C VAL A 25 -15.02 -9.99 1.60
N ALA A 26 -15.17 -9.76 0.30
CA ALA A 26 -16.26 -8.97 -0.30
C ALA A 26 -16.92 -9.78 -1.43
N PRO A 27 -17.78 -10.79 -1.09
CA PRO A 27 -18.39 -11.66 -2.06
C PRO A 27 -19.35 -10.88 -3.01
N PRO A 28 -19.64 -11.42 -4.22
CA PRO A 28 -19.09 -12.68 -4.76
C PRO A 28 -17.72 -12.52 -5.47
N TRP A 29 -17.32 -11.31 -5.84
CA TRP A 29 -16.21 -11.06 -6.76
C TRP A 29 -14.97 -10.45 -6.11
N ASN A 30 -15.02 -10.14 -4.83
CA ASN A 30 -13.99 -9.40 -4.10
C ASN A 30 -13.70 -8.03 -4.73
N PHE A 31 -14.75 -7.32 -5.10
CA PHE A 31 -14.63 -5.95 -5.61
C PHE A 31 -14.17 -4.99 -4.51
N VAL A 32 -13.50 -3.93 -4.92
CA VAL A 32 -13.18 -2.81 -4.05
C VAL A 32 -14.42 -1.93 -3.89
N THR A 33 -15.28 -2.34 -2.97
CA THR A 33 -16.54 -1.66 -2.62
C THR A 33 -16.27 -0.42 -1.75
N THR A 34 -17.33 0.35 -1.49
CA THR A 34 -17.27 1.46 -0.50
C THR A 34 -16.92 0.93 0.90
N ALA A 35 -17.42 -0.25 1.27
CA ALA A 35 -17.12 -0.89 2.54
C ALA A 35 -15.65 -1.31 2.62
N VAL A 36 -15.09 -1.93 1.56
CA VAL A 36 -13.67 -2.29 1.50
C VAL A 36 -12.77 -1.06 1.67
N VAL A 37 -13.07 0.05 0.98
CA VAL A 37 -12.27 1.28 1.10
C VAL A 37 -12.39 1.89 2.50
N ARG A 38 -13.57 1.85 3.11
CA ARG A 38 -13.78 2.30 4.49
C ARG A 38 -12.95 1.45 5.47
N ASP A 39 -13.02 0.14 5.33
CA ASP A 39 -12.34 -0.80 6.21
C ASP A 39 -10.81 -0.72 6.07
N LEU A 40 -10.30 -0.54 4.84
CA LEU A 40 -8.88 -0.26 4.61
C LEU A 40 -8.43 1.07 5.23
N ASP A 41 -9.28 2.09 5.20
CA ASP A 41 -8.96 3.38 5.84
C ASP A 41 -8.90 3.26 7.37
N ILE A 42 -9.83 2.51 7.98
CA ILE A 42 -9.82 2.22 9.41
C ILE A 42 -8.59 1.38 9.78
N LEU A 43 -8.35 0.28 9.07
CA LEU A 43 -7.23 -0.62 9.29
C LEU A 43 -5.89 0.12 9.23
N THR A 44 -5.65 0.88 8.16
CA THR A 44 -4.38 1.57 7.98
C THR A 44 -4.17 2.67 9.01
N ALA A 45 -5.25 3.32 9.50
CA ALA A 45 -5.16 4.30 10.57
C ALA A 45 -4.83 3.65 11.92
N ALA A 46 -5.42 2.51 12.22
CA ALA A 46 -5.12 1.77 13.43
C ALA A 46 -3.70 1.19 13.41
N ALA A 47 -3.29 0.55 12.31
CA ALA A 47 -1.95 0.01 12.16
C ALA A 47 -0.86 1.08 12.31
N ASP A 48 -1.10 2.30 11.84
CA ASP A 48 -0.14 3.42 11.92
C ASP A 48 0.10 3.92 13.37
N THR A 49 -0.82 3.61 14.28
CA THR A 49 -0.75 4.00 15.69
C THR A 49 -0.54 2.83 16.66
N ASP A 50 -0.51 1.61 16.16
CA ASP A 50 -0.33 0.40 16.96
C ASP A 50 1.14 -0.04 16.94
N ASP A 51 1.85 0.20 18.05
CA ASP A 51 3.27 -0.16 18.20
C ASP A 51 3.51 -1.69 18.08
N THR A 52 2.46 -2.52 18.14
CA THR A 52 2.57 -3.98 17.96
C THR A 52 2.57 -4.41 16.50
N VAL A 53 2.22 -3.51 15.56
CA VAL A 53 2.18 -3.78 14.12
C VAL A 53 3.39 -3.15 13.44
N GLY A 54 4.21 -3.98 12.81
CA GLY A 54 5.36 -3.54 12.01
C GLY A 54 5.15 -3.77 10.50
N ALA A 55 4.28 -4.72 10.14
CA ALA A 55 3.91 -4.96 8.75
C ALA A 55 2.46 -5.40 8.61
N VAL A 56 1.85 -5.06 7.46
CA VAL A 56 0.54 -5.53 7.04
C VAL A 56 0.68 -6.33 5.75
N VAL A 57 0.15 -7.56 5.75
CA VAL A 57 0.02 -8.38 4.54
C VAL A 57 -1.43 -8.33 4.08
N LEU A 58 -1.67 -7.74 2.90
CA LEU A 58 -2.99 -7.65 2.27
C LEU A 58 -3.16 -8.81 1.28
N THR A 59 -4.24 -9.59 1.42
CA THR A 59 -4.57 -10.69 0.51
C THR A 59 -6.07 -10.84 0.35
N GLY A 60 -6.52 -11.59 -0.66
CA GLY A 60 -7.94 -11.95 -0.80
C GLY A 60 -8.30 -13.14 0.10
N GLY A 61 -9.45 -13.03 0.78
CA GLY A 61 -10.01 -14.09 1.61
C GLY A 61 -10.90 -15.07 0.84
N LEU A 62 -11.36 -14.72 -0.36
CA LEU A 62 -12.12 -15.61 -1.24
C LEU A 62 -11.17 -16.45 -2.12
N PRO A 63 -11.46 -17.73 -2.37
CA PRO A 63 -10.63 -18.62 -3.18
C PRO A 63 -10.34 -18.03 -4.58
N GLY A 64 -9.06 -17.90 -4.93
CA GLY A 64 -8.62 -17.39 -6.23
C GLY A 64 -9.01 -15.94 -6.53
N ARG A 65 -9.34 -15.15 -5.51
CA ARG A 65 -9.71 -13.74 -5.64
C ARG A 65 -8.83 -12.89 -4.74
N PHE A 66 -8.13 -11.95 -5.33
CA PHE A 66 -7.49 -10.82 -4.61
C PHE A 66 -8.51 -9.68 -4.47
N LEU A 67 -8.16 -8.48 -4.82
CA LEU A 67 -9.04 -7.32 -5.01
C LEU A 67 -9.28 -7.20 -6.52
N THR A 68 -10.42 -7.70 -7.02
CA THR A 68 -10.59 -7.92 -8.47
C THR A 68 -10.55 -6.59 -9.23
N HIS A 69 -11.44 -5.65 -8.94
CA HIS A 69 -11.41 -4.26 -9.45
C HIS A 69 -12.36 -3.38 -8.61
N ALA A 70 -12.40 -2.08 -8.88
CA ALA A 70 -13.37 -1.18 -8.25
C ALA A 70 -14.79 -1.64 -8.54
N ASP A 71 -15.66 -1.62 -7.53
CA ASP A 71 -17.07 -1.98 -7.68
C ASP A 71 -17.76 -0.97 -8.62
N PRO A 72 -18.34 -1.43 -9.75
CA PRO A 72 -19.12 -0.56 -10.62
C PRO A 72 -20.29 0.12 -9.89
N ALA A 73 -20.90 -0.56 -8.89
CA ALA A 73 -21.97 0.01 -8.10
C ALA A 73 -21.49 1.17 -7.21
N ALA A 74 -20.25 1.15 -6.73
CA ALA A 74 -19.67 2.28 -6.00
C ALA A 74 -19.52 3.53 -6.89
N LEU A 75 -19.41 3.34 -8.21
CA LEU A 75 -19.38 4.39 -9.20
C LEU A 75 -20.79 4.76 -9.71
N GLY A 76 -21.81 3.92 -9.45
CA GLY A 76 -23.16 3.99 -10.01
C GLY A 76 -23.83 5.35 -9.80
N GLY A 77 -23.71 5.92 -8.61
CA GLY A 77 -24.21 7.29 -8.36
C GLY A 77 -23.58 8.36 -9.26
N MET A 78 -22.46 8.06 -9.92
CA MET A 78 -21.82 8.92 -10.93
C MET A 78 -22.17 8.55 -12.37
N ILE A 79 -22.53 7.28 -12.64
CA ILE A 79 -22.67 6.74 -14.01
C ILE A 79 -24.11 6.35 -14.38
N ASP A 80 -25.03 6.17 -13.44
CA ASP A 80 -26.42 5.70 -13.70
C ASP A 80 -27.26 6.63 -14.56
N LYS A 81 -26.88 7.90 -14.68
CA LYS A 81 -27.58 8.88 -15.52
C LYS A 81 -26.57 9.80 -16.20
N PRO A 82 -26.77 10.14 -17.48
CA PRO A 82 -25.98 11.17 -18.14
C PRO A 82 -25.98 12.45 -17.30
N ARG A 83 -24.81 12.99 -17.01
CA ARG A 83 -24.63 14.25 -16.30
C ARG A 83 -23.98 15.26 -17.23
N PRO A 84 -24.16 16.57 -16.98
CA PRO A 84 -23.39 17.56 -17.68
C PRO A 84 -21.91 17.31 -17.60
N PHE A 85 -21.19 17.45 -18.70
CA PHE A 85 -19.74 17.34 -18.74
C PHE A 85 -19.09 18.37 -17.80
N VAL A 86 -18.24 17.91 -16.91
CA VAL A 86 -17.44 18.75 -16.01
C VAL A 86 -15.97 18.63 -16.42
N PRO A 87 -15.38 19.68 -16.97
CA PRO A 87 -13.96 19.64 -17.33
C PRO A 87 -13.08 19.50 -16.08
N ALA A 88 -11.95 18.77 -16.19
CA ALA A 88 -11.06 18.49 -15.05
C ALA A 88 -10.58 19.76 -14.33
N ARG A 89 -10.37 20.88 -15.07
CA ARG A 89 -10.01 22.18 -14.50
C ARG A 89 -11.06 22.76 -13.54
N ALA A 90 -12.34 22.43 -13.75
CA ALA A 90 -13.42 22.84 -12.86
C ALA A 90 -13.63 21.84 -11.70
N ALA A 91 -13.43 20.54 -11.95
CA ALA A 91 -13.53 19.51 -10.93
C ALA A 91 -12.42 19.63 -9.87
N ALA A 92 -11.19 19.98 -10.27
CA ALA A 92 -10.03 19.98 -9.38
C ALA A 92 -10.15 20.91 -8.14
N PRO A 93 -10.56 22.20 -8.27
CA PRO A 93 -10.75 23.06 -7.10
C PRO A 93 -11.90 22.59 -6.22
N PHE A 94 -12.98 22.09 -6.80
CA PHE A 94 -14.11 21.53 -6.05
C PHE A 94 -13.65 20.31 -5.21
N LEU A 95 -12.91 19.38 -5.79
CA LEU A 95 -12.39 18.20 -5.07
C LEU A 95 -11.40 18.58 -3.97
N ARG A 96 -10.60 19.65 -4.15
CA ARG A 96 -9.72 20.16 -3.08
C ARG A 96 -10.53 20.74 -1.92
N ALA A 97 -11.55 21.54 -2.21
CA ALA A 97 -12.43 22.09 -1.20
C ALA A 97 -13.19 20.98 -0.43
N ALA A 98 -13.76 20.03 -1.17
CA ALA A 98 -14.40 18.86 -0.59
C ALA A 98 -13.44 18.06 0.32
N ALA A 99 -12.21 17.82 -0.12
CA ALA A 99 -11.20 17.13 0.69
C ALA A 99 -10.86 17.90 1.98
N ALA A 100 -10.80 19.22 1.96
CA ALA A 100 -10.60 20.05 3.14
C ALA A 100 -11.74 19.89 4.16
N VAL A 101 -12.98 19.86 3.69
CA VAL A 101 -14.17 19.61 4.54
C VAL A 101 -14.13 18.18 5.10
N LEU A 102 -13.86 17.18 4.25
CA LEU A 102 -13.81 15.77 4.66
C LEU A 102 -12.66 15.44 5.60
N HIS A 103 -11.67 16.34 5.73
CA HIS A 103 -10.58 16.21 6.71
C HIS A 103 -11.04 16.50 8.14
N VAL A 104 -12.14 17.25 8.31
CA VAL A 104 -12.70 17.55 9.64
C VAL A 104 -13.26 16.27 10.28
N PRO A 105 -12.91 15.96 11.54
CA PRO A 105 -13.45 14.79 12.26
C PRO A 105 -14.98 14.74 12.20
N GLY A 106 -15.52 13.56 11.83
CA GLY A 106 -16.97 13.36 11.71
C GLY A 106 -17.59 13.76 10.37
N ALA A 107 -16.94 14.62 9.57
CA ALA A 107 -17.50 15.13 8.33
C ALA A 107 -17.75 14.00 7.30
N THR A 108 -16.88 13.01 7.22
CA THR A 108 -17.06 11.85 6.31
C THR A 108 -18.38 11.14 6.59
N GLY A 109 -18.68 10.83 7.84
CA GLY A 109 -19.93 10.16 8.23
C GLY A 109 -21.18 11.01 8.00
N LEU A 110 -21.07 12.34 8.16
CA LEU A 110 -22.17 13.26 7.88
C LEU A 110 -22.46 13.32 6.37
N VAL A 111 -21.41 13.47 5.55
CA VAL A 111 -21.53 13.52 4.08
C VAL A 111 -22.02 12.19 3.50
N GLU A 112 -21.60 11.05 4.04
CA GLU A 112 -22.13 9.73 3.62
C GLU A 112 -23.64 9.60 3.90
N ARG A 113 -24.09 10.06 5.07
CA ARG A 113 -25.51 9.95 5.45
C ARG A 113 -26.43 10.90 4.68
N HIS A 114 -25.97 12.10 4.37
CA HIS A 114 -26.83 13.16 3.86
C HIS A 114 -26.49 13.66 2.44
N GLY A 115 -25.31 13.29 1.91
CA GLY A 115 -24.81 13.76 0.61
C GLY A 115 -25.28 12.97 -0.60
N GLY A 116 -26.12 11.94 -0.40
CA GLY A 116 -26.59 11.06 -1.49
C GLY A 116 -25.42 10.40 -2.24
N GLY A 117 -25.66 10.00 -3.49
CA GLY A 117 -24.64 9.32 -4.31
C GLY A 117 -23.40 10.17 -4.58
N LEU A 118 -23.53 11.49 -4.73
CA LEU A 118 -22.38 12.39 -4.89
C LEU A 118 -21.53 12.44 -3.62
N GLY A 119 -22.17 12.56 -2.46
CA GLY A 119 -21.48 12.55 -1.16
C GLY A 119 -20.73 11.24 -0.92
N ALA A 120 -21.38 10.11 -1.19
CA ALA A 120 -20.75 8.79 -1.08
C ALA A 120 -19.52 8.65 -1.98
N GLY A 121 -19.61 9.10 -3.25
CA GLY A 121 -18.48 9.09 -4.18
C GLY A 121 -17.32 9.99 -3.75
N LEU A 122 -17.61 11.18 -3.22
CA LEU A 122 -16.61 12.10 -2.67
C LEU A 122 -15.88 11.49 -1.47
N VAL A 123 -16.62 10.88 -0.53
CA VAL A 123 -16.03 10.23 0.64
C VAL A 123 -15.21 9.00 0.24
N TRP A 124 -15.70 8.19 -0.72
CA TRP A 124 -14.98 7.04 -1.25
C TRP A 124 -13.63 7.45 -1.86
N GLY A 125 -13.61 8.44 -2.77
CA GLY A 125 -12.39 8.95 -3.38
C GLY A 125 -11.43 9.59 -2.36
N TYR A 126 -11.97 10.33 -1.37
CA TYR A 126 -11.20 10.92 -0.28
C TYR A 126 -10.52 9.84 0.58
N ARG A 127 -11.27 8.83 1.03
CA ARG A 127 -10.73 7.70 1.82
C ARG A 127 -9.68 6.93 1.04
N TRP A 128 -9.95 6.62 -0.24
CA TRP A 128 -9.00 5.94 -1.11
C TRP A 128 -7.65 6.65 -1.16
N LYS A 129 -7.67 7.94 -1.49
CA LYS A 129 -6.46 8.76 -1.54
C LYS A 129 -5.75 8.81 -0.19
N ARG A 130 -6.49 9.03 0.90
CA ARG A 130 -5.95 9.12 2.26
C ARG A 130 -5.28 7.81 2.67
N THR A 131 -5.95 6.68 2.46
CA THR A 131 -5.45 5.34 2.75
C THR A 131 -4.15 5.05 2.03
N THR A 132 -4.14 5.20 0.70
CA THR A 132 -2.95 4.88 -0.10
C THR A 132 -1.77 5.82 0.19
N LEU A 133 -2.02 7.09 0.50
CA LEU A 133 -0.97 8.02 0.94
C LEU A 133 -0.46 7.68 2.34
N ARG A 134 -1.33 7.23 3.27
CA ARG A 134 -0.92 6.77 4.60
C ARG A 134 -0.01 5.56 4.46
N MET A 135 -0.39 4.54 3.67
CA MET A 135 0.46 3.39 3.38
C MET A 135 1.87 3.81 2.95
N ASN A 136 2.00 4.82 2.11
CA ASN A 136 3.29 5.32 1.60
C ASN A 136 4.05 6.25 2.56
N ARG A 137 3.50 6.60 3.73
CA ARG A 137 4.15 7.48 4.74
C ARG A 137 4.36 6.81 6.09
N SER A 138 3.71 5.68 6.29
CA SER A 138 3.65 4.92 7.54
C SER A 138 4.99 4.29 7.91
N GLY A 139 5.23 4.11 9.20
CA GLY A 139 6.29 3.26 9.73
C GLY A 139 6.01 1.76 9.61
N VAL A 140 4.84 1.38 9.09
CA VAL A 140 4.42 0.00 8.84
C VAL A 140 4.72 -0.37 7.39
N ALA A 141 5.31 -1.56 7.15
CA ALA A 141 5.51 -2.09 5.81
C ALA A 141 4.22 -2.74 5.28
N TYR A 142 3.81 -2.40 4.06
CA TYR A 142 2.62 -2.97 3.42
C TYR A 142 3.02 -3.92 2.29
N LEU A 143 2.58 -5.17 2.35
CA LEU A 143 2.87 -6.19 1.35
C LEU A 143 1.56 -6.71 0.75
N ALA A 144 1.50 -6.84 -0.57
CA ALA A 144 0.39 -7.49 -1.26
C ALA A 144 0.76 -8.94 -1.59
N ALA A 145 -0.04 -9.90 -1.09
CA ALA A 145 -0.02 -11.30 -1.47
C ALA A 145 -1.16 -11.54 -2.47
N ILE A 146 -0.86 -11.41 -3.77
CA ILE A 146 -1.84 -11.37 -4.86
C ILE A 146 -2.20 -12.80 -5.26
N ASN A 147 -3.30 -13.31 -4.70
CA ASN A 147 -3.79 -14.69 -4.88
C ASN A 147 -4.87 -14.83 -5.96
N GLY A 148 -5.16 -13.78 -6.71
CA GLY A 148 -6.17 -13.74 -7.75
C GLY A 148 -6.08 -12.49 -8.62
N PRO A 149 -7.05 -12.21 -9.49
CA PRO A 149 -7.06 -11.04 -10.35
C PRO A 149 -6.95 -9.74 -9.54
N ALA A 150 -6.08 -8.83 -9.99
CA ALA A 150 -5.86 -7.49 -9.47
C ALA A 150 -5.94 -6.50 -10.63
N LEU A 151 -7.14 -6.04 -10.96
CA LEU A 151 -7.42 -5.20 -12.12
C LEU A 151 -7.89 -3.82 -11.68
N GLY A 152 -7.60 -2.78 -12.45
CA GLY A 152 -8.02 -1.43 -12.14
C GLY A 152 -7.76 -1.04 -10.70
N GLY A 153 -8.79 -0.66 -9.96
CA GLY A 153 -8.71 -0.30 -8.54
C GLY A 153 -8.02 -1.34 -7.66
N GLY A 154 -8.20 -2.64 -7.92
CA GLY A 154 -7.50 -3.69 -7.18
C GLY A 154 -5.98 -3.66 -7.42
N HIS A 155 -5.56 -3.42 -8.67
CA HIS A 155 -4.15 -3.21 -9.00
C HIS A 155 -3.62 -1.89 -8.39
N GLU A 156 -4.42 -0.84 -8.35
CA GLU A 156 -4.05 0.44 -7.73
C GLU A 156 -3.75 0.33 -6.23
N ILE A 157 -4.52 -0.49 -5.49
CA ILE A 157 -4.24 -0.81 -4.09
C ILE A 157 -2.96 -1.64 -3.97
N ALA A 158 -2.77 -2.66 -4.83
CA ALA A 158 -1.54 -3.43 -4.84
C ALA A 158 -0.31 -2.55 -5.14
N LEU A 159 -0.42 -1.60 -6.07
CA LEU A 159 0.64 -0.63 -6.37
C LEU A 159 0.93 0.35 -5.21
N ALA A 160 -0.01 0.54 -4.30
CA ALA A 160 0.21 1.35 -3.10
C ALA A 160 0.95 0.57 -1.99
N CYS A 161 0.98 -0.76 -2.04
CA CYS A 161 1.81 -1.58 -1.16
C CYS A 161 3.30 -1.40 -1.49
N ASP A 162 4.16 -1.52 -0.48
CA ASP A 162 5.61 -1.42 -0.64
C ASP A 162 6.16 -2.58 -1.46
N LEU A 163 5.71 -3.81 -1.16
CA LEU A 163 6.08 -5.01 -1.91
C LEU A 163 4.84 -5.72 -2.47
N ARG A 164 5.01 -6.42 -3.59
CA ARG A 164 3.96 -7.18 -4.29
C ARG A 164 4.46 -8.55 -4.68
N TYR A 165 3.87 -9.59 -4.10
CA TYR A 165 4.10 -11.00 -4.45
C TYR A 165 2.84 -11.53 -5.09
N ALA A 166 2.95 -12.40 -6.08
CA ALA A 166 1.81 -12.99 -6.76
C ALA A 166 1.95 -14.52 -6.87
N ALA A 167 0.82 -15.19 -6.83
CA ALA A 167 0.75 -16.63 -7.12
C ALA A 167 1.08 -16.90 -8.60
N ASP A 168 1.93 -17.89 -8.84
CA ASP A 168 2.18 -18.41 -10.19
C ASP A 168 0.99 -19.27 -10.62
N ALA A 169 -0.04 -18.62 -11.13
CA ALA A 169 -1.27 -19.27 -11.55
C ALA A 169 -1.90 -18.51 -12.73
N ASP A 170 -2.44 -19.24 -13.68
CA ASP A 170 -2.96 -18.67 -14.93
C ASP A 170 -4.15 -17.75 -14.75
N HIS A 171 -4.94 -17.92 -13.69
CA HIS A 171 -6.09 -17.06 -13.40
C HIS A 171 -5.67 -15.72 -12.78
N VAL A 172 -4.44 -15.58 -12.30
CA VAL A 172 -3.93 -14.31 -11.74
C VAL A 172 -3.55 -13.38 -12.88
N ARG A 173 -4.21 -12.25 -12.95
CA ARG A 173 -4.00 -11.19 -13.94
C ARG A 173 -3.90 -9.85 -13.24
N LEU A 174 -3.07 -8.98 -13.78
CA LEU A 174 -2.90 -7.60 -13.31
C LEU A 174 -3.15 -6.65 -14.49
N GLY A 175 -3.52 -5.42 -14.23
CA GLY A 175 -3.67 -4.43 -15.29
C GLY A 175 -4.58 -3.26 -14.92
N GLN A 176 -4.60 -2.27 -15.81
CA GLN A 176 -5.48 -1.10 -15.72
C GLN A 176 -6.52 -1.23 -16.83
N ILE A 177 -7.76 -1.50 -16.45
CA ILE A 177 -8.85 -1.83 -17.38
C ILE A 177 -9.81 -0.66 -17.62
N GLU A 178 -9.56 0.47 -16.98
CA GLU A 178 -10.50 1.60 -16.90
C GLU A 178 -10.87 2.17 -18.26
N THR A 179 -9.93 2.22 -19.19
CA THR A 179 -10.18 2.73 -20.55
C THR A 179 -11.18 1.88 -21.33
N LEU A 180 -11.27 0.58 -21.04
CA LEU A 180 -12.27 -0.32 -21.61
C LEU A 180 -13.70 0.03 -21.14
N ALA A 181 -13.80 0.69 -19.99
CA ALA A 181 -15.06 1.19 -19.41
C ALA A 181 -15.25 2.69 -19.63
N ASN A 182 -14.51 3.31 -20.57
CA ASN A 182 -14.53 4.74 -20.86
C ASN A 182 -14.20 5.63 -19.66
N LEU A 183 -13.30 5.12 -18.79
CA LEU A 183 -12.80 5.82 -17.60
C LEU A 183 -11.26 5.93 -17.66
N ILE A 184 -10.68 6.64 -16.71
CA ILE A 184 -9.25 6.62 -16.43
C ILE A 184 -9.01 6.03 -15.04
N PRO A 185 -7.81 5.46 -14.75
CA PRO A 185 -7.43 5.08 -13.40
C PRO A 185 -7.60 6.25 -12.42
N GLY A 186 -8.33 6.03 -11.34
CA GLY A 186 -8.68 7.07 -10.36
C GLY A 186 -8.04 6.89 -8.99
N GLY A 187 -7.45 5.73 -8.69
CA GLY A 187 -6.87 5.38 -7.39
C GLY A 187 -5.35 5.53 -7.30
N GLY A 188 -4.70 6.03 -8.37
CA GLY A 188 -3.29 6.37 -8.35
C GLY A 188 -2.40 5.63 -9.34
N ALA A 189 -2.94 4.76 -10.21
CA ALA A 189 -2.13 4.01 -11.17
C ALA A 189 -1.39 4.92 -12.14
N THR A 190 -2.02 5.96 -12.68
CA THR A 190 -1.36 6.91 -13.58
C THR A 190 -0.09 7.49 -12.95
N GLN A 191 -0.10 7.72 -11.65
CA GLN A 191 1.02 8.29 -10.92
C GLN A 191 2.07 7.23 -10.54
N ARG A 192 1.63 6.07 -10.04
CA ARG A 192 2.53 5.01 -9.58
C ARG A 192 3.18 4.26 -10.75
N LEU A 193 2.43 3.95 -11.81
CA LEU A 193 3.01 3.31 -13.00
C LEU A 193 4.04 4.21 -13.69
N THR A 194 3.76 5.52 -13.80
CA THR A 194 4.71 6.47 -14.38
C THR A 194 6.02 6.52 -13.59
N ARG A 195 5.96 6.47 -12.25
CA ARG A 195 7.15 6.45 -11.40
C ARG A 195 7.90 5.12 -11.44
N LEU A 196 7.20 4.01 -11.64
CA LEU A 196 7.80 2.67 -11.71
C LEU A 196 8.39 2.36 -13.09
N LEU A 197 7.70 2.75 -14.17
CA LEU A 197 7.97 2.27 -15.53
C LEU A 197 8.34 3.38 -16.52
N GLY A 198 8.24 4.64 -16.10
CA GLY A 198 8.31 5.79 -17.00
C GLY A 198 7.02 6.03 -17.78
N ALA A 199 6.87 7.22 -18.35
CA ALA A 199 5.63 7.68 -18.99
C ALA A 199 5.22 6.83 -20.20
N ALA A 200 6.19 6.42 -21.03
CA ALA A 200 5.90 5.66 -22.25
C ALA A 200 5.24 4.31 -21.96
N LYS A 201 5.74 3.56 -20.97
CA LYS A 201 5.15 2.26 -20.60
C LYS A 201 3.86 2.42 -19.81
N ALA A 202 3.76 3.44 -18.97
CA ALA A 202 2.54 3.72 -18.23
C ALA A 202 1.37 4.08 -19.15
N ILE A 203 1.60 4.91 -20.18
CA ILE A 203 0.55 5.28 -21.14
C ILE A 203 0.15 4.09 -22.02
N GLU A 204 1.10 3.26 -22.47
CA GLU A 204 0.81 2.02 -23.20
C GLU A 204 -0.15 1.13 -22.40
N ILE A 205 0.22 0.77 -21.16
CA ILE A 205 -0.58 -0.11 -20.29
C ILE A 205 -1.98 0.45 -20.04
N THR A 206 -2.09 1.75 -19.79
CA THR A 206 -3.37 2.37 -19.46
C THR A 206 -4.27 2.58 -20.67
N LEU A 207 -3.71 2.84 -21.85
CA LEU A 207 -4.50 3.00 -23.09
C LEU A 207 -4.98 1.64 -23.61
N GLU A 208 -4.12 0.63 -23.62
CA GLU A 208 -4.51 -0.71 -24.07
C GLU A 208 -5.57 -1.34 -23.15
N GLY A 209 -5.48 -1.10 -21.85
CA GLY A 209 -6.42 -1.67 -20.88
C GLY A 209 -6.34 -3.20 -20.75
N ALA A 210 -5.41 -3.86 -21.43
CA ALA A 210 -5.31 -5.31 -21.47
C ALA A 210 -4.69 -5.87 -20.19
N PRO A 211 -5.32 -6.87 -19.53
CA PRO A 211 -4.72 -7.57 -18.41
C PRO A 211 -3.48 -8.35 -18.84
N PHE A 212 -2.41 -8.32 -18.03
CA PHE A 212 -1.18 -9.06 -18.26
C PHE A 212 -0.97 -10.17 -17.22
N THR A 213 -0.16 -11.16 -17.57
CA THR A 213 0.17 -12.29 -16.71
C THR A 213 1.13 -11.87 -15.58
N VAL A 214 1.21 -12.68 -14.54
CA VAL A 214 2.17 -12.46 -13.43
C VAL A 214 3.62 -12.43 -13.93
N ARG A 215 3.96 -13.25 -14.95
CA ARG A 215 5.30 -13.27 -15.54
C ARG A 215 5.62 -12.02 -16.34
N GLN A 216 4.64 -11.45 -17.04
CA GLN A 216 4.79 -10.14 -17.70
C GLN A 216 4.96 -9.03 -16.64
N ALA A 217 4.14 -9.03 -15.57
CA ALA A 217 4.24 -8.08 -14.48
C ALA A 217 5.61 -8.14 -13.77
N LEU A 218 6.15 -9.36 -13.56
CA LEU A 218 7.47 -9.53 -12.97
C LEU A 218 8.57 -8.94 -13.87
N ARG A 219 8.53 -9.23 -15.19
CA ARG A 219 9.49 -8.66 -16.15
C ARG A 219 9.43 -7.14 -16.24
N LEU A 220 8.27 -6.56 -16.04
CA LEU A 220 8.06 -5.11 -15.99
C LEU A 220 8.51 -4.48 -14.66
N GLY A 221 8.85 -5.26 -13.64
CA GLY A 221 9.16 -4.74 -12.30
C GLY A 221 7.94 -4.33 -11.48
N LEU A 222 6.73 -4.69 -11.92
CA LEU A 222 5.49 -4.45 -11.17
C LEU A 222 5.29 -5.43 -10.02
N LEU A 223 5.91 -6.61 -10.09
CA LEU A 223 5.98 -7.60 -9.02
C LEU A 223 7.42 -7.77 -8.55
N HIS A 224 7.59 -8.03 -7.27
CA HIS A 224 8.88 -8.34 -6.65
C HIS A 224 9.17 -9.85 -6.69
N ARG A 225 8.12 -10.67 -6.54
CA ARG A 225 8.21 -12.14 -6.63
C ARG A 225 6.96 -12.75 -7.24
N VAL A 226 7.16 -13.87 -7.91
CA VAL A 226 6.12 -14.81 -8.33
C VAL A 226 6.49 -16.15 -7.70
N VAL A 227 5.57 -16.73 -6.93
CA VAL A 227 5.80 -17.94 -6.12
C VAL A 227 4.68 -18.94 -6.35
N PRO A 228 4.90 -20.25 -6.10
CA PRO A 228 3.82 -21.23 -6.17
C PRO A 228 2.61 -20.80 -5.33
N ALA A 229 1.41 -21.02 -5.85
CA ALA A 229 0.19 -20.54 -5.20
C ALA A 229 0.02 -20.99 -3.74
N PRO A 230 0.35 -22.24 -3.35
CA PRO A 230 0.26 -22.68 -1.95
C PRO A 230 1.21 -21.91 -1.01
N ASP A 231 2.34 -21.45 -1.52
CA ASP A 231 3.42 -20.85 -0.71
C ASP A 231 3.29 -19.32 -0.59
N LEU A 232 2.41 -18.70 -1.42
CA LEU A 232 2.31 -17.25 -1.55
C LEU A 232 2.17 -16.54 -0.20
N LEU A 233 1.23 -16.96 0.62
CA LEU A 233 0.95 -16.27 1.88
C LEU A 233 2.13 -16.44 2.86
N ALA A 234 2.65 -17.65 2.99
CA ALA A 234 3.78 -17.96 3.90
C ALA A 234 5.05 -17.17 3.52
N GLU A 235 5.39 -17.14 2.23
CA GLU A 235 6.55 -16.38 1.71
C GLU A 235 6.38 -14.87 1.93
N THR A 236 5.16 -14.36 1.72
CA THR A 236 4.88 -12.94 1.95
C THR A 236 4.96 -12.60 3.43
N GLN A 237 4.40 -13.45 4.32
CA GLN A 237 4.47 -13.27 5.77
C GLN A 237 5.90 -13.37 6.31
N ALA A 238 6.71 -14.31 5.81
CA ALA A 238 8.11 -14.43 6.19
C ALA A 238 8.90 -13.16 5.84
N THR A 239 8.66 -12.57 4.68
CA THR A 239 9.26 -11.28 4.32
C THR A 239 8.71 -10.15 5.19
N ALA A 240 7.40 -10.11 5.43
CA ALA A 240 6.79 -9.12 6.30
C ALA A 240 7.37 -9.16 7.73
N ALA A 241 7.63 -10.36 8.26
CA ALA A 241 8.24 -10.53 9.59
C ALA A 241 9.62 -9.88 9.68
N ARG A 242 10.48 -10.09 8.67
CA ARG A 242 11.80 -9.43 8.60
C ARG A 242 11.69 -7.91 8.53
N LEU A 243 10.73 -7.38 7.75
CA LEU A 243 10.52 -5.93 7.64
C LEU A 243 9.91 -5.35 8.92
N ALA A 244 9.03 -6.09 9.58
CA ALA A 244 8.39 -5.68 10.83
C ALA A 244 9.39 -5.57 12.01
N ALA A 245 10.57 -6.17 11.90
CA ALA A 245 11.67 -6.04 12.87
C ALA A 245 12.45 -4.72 12.72
N ARG A 246 12.21 -3.92 11.68
CA ARG A 246 12.87 -2.63 11.48
C ARG A 246 12.26 -1.54 12.35
N ASN A 247 13.07 -0.55 12.71
CA ASN A 247 12.59 0.62 13.44
C ASN A 247 11.51 1.36 12.63
N PRO A 248 10.30 1.60 13.19
CA PRO A 248 9.21 2.26 12.46
C PRO A 248 9.58 3.67 11.95
N LEU A 249 10.39 4.43 12.69
CA LEU A 249 10.86 5.74 12.23
C LEU A 249 11.74 5.62 10.99
N VAL A 250 12.66 4.63 10.97
CA VAL A 250 13.51 4.36 9.79
C VAL A 250 12.66 4.01 8.59
N VAL A 251 11.67 3.12 8.77
CA VAL A 251 10.75 2.72 7.69
C VAL A 251 9.97 3.94 7.16
N ALA A 252 9.43 4.78 8.05
CA ALA A 252 8.67 5.97 7.68
C ALA A 252 9.53 6.98 6.90
N GLU A 253 10.72 7.30 7.39
CA GLU A 253 11.60 8.28 6.74
C GLU A 253 12.14 7.75 5.40
N LEU A 254 12.50 6.46 5.32
CA LEU A 254 12.87 5.81 4.07
C LEU A 254 11.74 5.90 3.02
N LYS A 255 10.51 5.58 3.41
CA LYS A 255 9.35 5.66 2.52
C LYS A 255 9.07 7.09 2.07
N ARG A 256 9.19 8.07 2.96
CA ARG A 256 9.06 9.49 2.60
C ARG A 256 10.12 9.92 1.60
N ALA A 257 11.39 9.55 1.81
CA ALA A 257 12.47 9.87 0.89
C ALA A 257 12.24 9.25 -0.49
N VAL A 258 11.85 7.97 -0.56
CA VAL A 258 11.67 7.24 -1.83
C VAL A 258 10.40 7.70 -2.55
N TYR A 259 9.22 7.71 -1.87
CA TYR A 259 7.95 7.97 -2.56
C TYR A 259 7.68 9.44 -2.86
N PHE A 260 8.25 10.35 -2.10
CA PHE A 260 7.99 11.79 -2.23
C PHE A 260 9.26 12.63 -2.51
N GLY A 261 10.44 12.00 -2.46
CA GLY A 261 11.70 12.65 -2.81
C GLY A 261 11.85 12.86 -4.31
N ALA A 262 11.44 11.88 -5.12
CA ALA A 262 11.56 11.93 -6.58
C ALA A 262 10.76 13.08 -7.24
N ASP A 263 9.77 13.65 -6.54
CA ASP A 263 9.00 14.81 -7.03
C ASP A 263 9.75 16.16 -6.80
N LYS A 264 10.89 16.13 -6.09
CA LYS A 264 11.71 17.29 -5.78
C LYS A 264 12.87 17.40 -6.77
N SER A 265 13.51 18.58 -6.86
CA SER A 265 14.83 18.67 -7.50
C SER A 265 15.82 17.78 -6.72
N LEU A 266 16.83 17.23 -7.41
CA LEU A 266 17.82 16.34 -6.79
C LEU A 266 18.45 16.98 -5.52
N SER A 267 18.83 18.25 -5.58
CA SER A 267 19.38 18.96 -4.41
C SER A 267 18.41 18.94 -3.22
N ARG A 268 17.15 19.32 -3.42
CA ARG A 268 16.14 19.30 -2.34
C ARG A 268 15.81 17.90 -1.86
N GLY A 269 15.90 16.89 -2.73
CA GLY A 269 15.78 15.49 -2.37
C GLY A 269 16.88 15.05 -1.43
N LEU A 270 18.15 15.39 -1.76
CA LEU A 270 19.33 15.10 -0.94
C LEU A 270 19.29 15.82 0.41
N ASP A 271 18.88 17.10 0.45
CA ASP A 271 18.72 17.85 1.70
C ASP A 271 17.71 17.14 2.64
N ALA A 272 16.59 16.65 2.09
CA ALA A 272 15.59 15.94 2.86
C ALA A 272 16.09 14.55 3.34
N GLU A 273 16.86 13.84 2.50
CA GLU A 273 17.48 12.56 2.85
C GLU A 273 18.50 12.73 3.98
N GLN A 274 19.37 13.73 3.90
CA GLN A 274 20.35 14.04 4.96
C GLN A 274 19.65 14.40 6.28
N ALA A 275 18.58 15.20 6.23
CA ALA A 275 17.79 15.52 7.42
C ALA A 275 17.17 14.27 8.05
N ALA A 276 16.62 13.38 7.24
CA ALA A 276 16.08 12.09 7.70
C ALA A 276 17.18 11.20 8.30
N PHE A 277 18.35 11.11 7.64
CA PHE A 277 19.51 10.36 8.14
C PHE A 277 19.95 10.85 9.54
N VAL A 278 20.08 12.16 9.73
CA VAL A 278 20.41 12.73 11.05
C VAL A 278 19.32 12.42 12.06
N SER A 279 18.05 12.56 11.69
CA SER A 279 16.91 12.28 12.58
C SER A 279 16.92 10.85 13.10
N VAL A 280 17.10 9.84 12.22
CA VAL A 280 17.13 8.44 12.65
C VAL A 280 18.44 8.08 13.34
N GLY A 281 19.57 8.66 12.91
CA GLY A 281 20.91 8.40 13.46
C GLY A 281 21.10 8.89 14.90
N THR A 282 20.29 9.85 15.36
CA THR A 282 20.34 10.38 16.74
C THR A 282 19.48 9.62 17.73
N THR A 283 18.80 8.54 17.32
CA THR A 283 17.94 7.73 18.17
C THR A 283 18.72 6.77 19.08
N ALA A 284 18.14 6.39 20.21
CA ALA A 284 18.70 5.36 21.09
C ALA A 284 18.83 4.00 20.36
N ALA A 285 17.88 3.68 19.46
CA ALA A 285 17.94 2.48 18.64
C ALA A 285 19.17 2.48 17.71
N ALA A 286 19.49 3.61 17.07
CA ALA A 286 20.70 3.74 16.24
C ALA A 286 21.97 3.54 17.07
N ALA A 287 22.05 4.12 18.28
CA ALA A 287 23.17 3.94 19.18
C ALA A 287 23.37 2.48 19.60
N ARG A 288 22.27 1.77 19.96
CA ARG A 288 22.33 0.32 20.29
C ARG A 288 22.81 -0.50 19.10
N THR A 289 22.29 -0.21 17.90
CA THR A 289 22.65 -0.90 16.66
C THR A 289 24.14 -0.69 16.32
N THR A 290 24.61 0.54 16.43
CA THR A 290 26.03 0.89 16.21
C THR A 290 26.95 0.16 17.18
N LYS A 291 26.59 0.09 18.47
CA LYS A 291 27.34 -0.66 19.46
C LYS A 291 27.44 -2.15 19.09
N ALA A 292 26.30 -2.76 18.77
CA ALA A 292 26.27 -4.17 18.36
C ALA A 292 27.06 -4.45 17.08
N PHE A 293 27.09 -3.47 16.16
CA PHE A 293 27.91 -3.57 14.96
C PHE A 293 29.39 -3.66 15.30
N PHE A 294 29.91 -2.79 16.20
CA PHE A 294 31.31 -2.83 16.60
C PHE A 294 31.66 -4.09 17.38
N GLU A 295 30.76 -4.58 18.24
CA GLU A 295 30.94 -5.87 18.93
C GLU A 295 31.11 -7.03 17.95
N ASP A 296 30.28 -7.07 16.91
CA ASP A 296 30.35 -8.10 15.87
C ASP A 296 31.55 -7.93 14.94
N LEU A 297 31.95 -6.69 14.64
CA LEU A 297 33.16 -6.38 13.87
C LEU A 297 34.42 -6.96 14.56
N GLU A 298 34.56 -6.76 15.86
CA GLU A 298 35.65 -7.32 16.66
C GLU A 298 35.57 -8.86 16.74
N ARG A 299 34.39 -9.43 16.97
CA ARG A 299 34.18 -10.88 17.11
C ARG A 299 34.43 -11.64 15.81
N LEU A 300 34.05 -11.07 14.66
CA LEU A 300 34.10 -11.73 13.36
C LEU A 300 35.40 -11.41 12.58
N ASP A 301 36.14 -10.41 13.03
CA ASP A 301 37.31 -9.85 12.31
C ASP A 301 36.94 -9.44 10.86
N ASP A 302 35.67 -9.09 10.64
CA ASP A 302 35.11 -8.64 9.35
C ASP A 302 33.77 -7.93 9.57
N THR A 303 33.27 -7.24 8.54
CA THR A 303 31.96 -6.62 8.61
C THR A 303 30.84 -7.64 8.80
N PRO A 304 29.99 -7.51 9.85
CA PRO A 304 28.94 -8.48 10.15
C PRO A 304 27.91 -8.63 9.04
N PHE A 305 27.74 -7.60 8.21
CA PHE A 305 26.80 -7.64 7.07
C PHE A 305 27.26 -8.54 5.92
N LEU A 306 28.53 -8.95 5.91
CA LEU A 306 29.10 -9.93 4.97
C LEU A 306 29.41 -11.25 5.64
N ALA A 307 30.05 -11.23 6.81
CA ALA A 307 30.50 -12.44 7.48
C ALA A 307 29.37 -13.25 8.11
N ASP A 308 28.37 -12.57 8.72
CA ASP A 308 27.21 -13.20 9.36
C ASP A 308 25.96 -12.31 9.25
N PRO A 309 25.40 -12.12 8.03
CA PRO A 309 24.31 -11.19 7.80
C PRO A 309 22.95 -11.62 8.37
N GLN A 310 22.73 -12.93 8.60
CA GLN A 310 21.40 -13.47 8.89
C GLN A 310 20.76 -12.89 10.15
N PRO A 311 21.44 -12.79 11.31
CA PRO A 311 20.86 -12.19 12.52
C PRO A 311 20.46 -10.71 12.33
N TRP A 312 21.19 -10.00 11.47
CA TRP A 312 20.90 -8.61 11.11
C TRP A 312 19.70 -8.50 10.17
N LEU A 313 19.62 -9.39 9.18
CA LEU A 313 18.52 -9.46 8.23
C LEU A 313 17.20 -9.83 8.90
N ASP A 314 17.23 -10.76 9.85
CA ASP A 314 16.05 -11.20 10.58
C ASP A 314 15.68 -10.28 11.77
N GLY A 315 16.55 -9.32 12.11
CA GLY A 315 16.33 -8.41 13.23
C GLY A 315 16.51 -9.07 14.61
N THR A 316 17.17 -10.24 14.67
CA THR A 316 17.40 -10.98 15.93
C THR A 316 18.67 -10.53 16.67
N ARG A 317 19.59 -9.86 15.95
CA ARG A 317 20.86 -9.39 16.56
C ARG A 317 20.63 -8.21 17.51
N VAL A 318 19.72 -7.30 17.17
CA VAL A 318 19.42 -6.11 17.97
C VAL A 318 17.94 -5.80 17.89
N ASP A 319 17.32 -5.53 19.02
CA ASP A 319 15.97 -4.96 19.05
C ASP A 319 16.03 -3.52 18.54
N GLN A 320 15.53 -3.33 17.32
CA GLN A 320 15.44 -2.03 16.65
C GLN A 320 14.12 -1.29 16.96
N VAL A 321 13.15 -1.97 17.56
CA VAL A 321 11.78 -1.48 17.72
C VAL A 321 11.58 -0.79 19.06
N SER A 322 12.15 -1.30 20.15
CA SER A 322 12.03 -0.72 21.49
C SER A 322 12.62 0.69 21.51
N ARG A 323 11.89 1.62 22.13
CA ARG A 323 12.26 3.03 22.30
C ARG A 323 13.47 3.21 23.21
#